data_1768b065a5ac309f8dc4b9c9a5799c0a
#
_entry.id   1768b065a5ac309f8dc4b9c9a5799c0a
#
_cell.length_a   1.000
_cell.length_b   1.000
_cell.length_c   1.000
_cell.angle_alpha   90.00
_cell.angle_beta   90.00
_cell.angle_gamma   90.00
#
_symmetry.space_group_name_H-M   'P 1'
#
loop_
_entity.id
_entity.type
_entity.pdbx_description
1 polymer ?
#
loop_
_entity_poly.entity_id
_entity_poly.type
_entity_poly.pdbx_seq_one_letter_code
_entity_poly.pdbx_strand_id
1 'polypeptide(L)'
;MAQVSFEDFYQVPDLKFDISKLREDLEIILNKKRFNSLGVTHFGAIPLTQVPNDKNSILGHNVRGKYWTIPDENGKEVSRDKDIDEAKYTELVPEFEKTYFKEVYETLKKKFKLGRVRLLLKEPRSTLSWHKDPEPRLHIPIITNLGCSMVIENVAKHLPADGHVTITNNTKYHNFFNGGEQARIHLVACVL
;
A
#
# COMPACT_ATOMS: atom_id res chain seq x y z
N MET A 1 -4.59 19.76 -8.71
CA MET A 1 -4.13 18.69 -7.82
C MET A 1 -4.63 19.01 -6.42
N ALA A 2 -5.25 18.06 -5.73
CA ALA A 2 -5.71 18.26 -4.37
C ALA A 2 -4.49 18.45 -3.44
N GLN A 3 -4.53 19.48 -2.60
CA GLN A 3 -3.52 19.68 -1.56
C GLN A 3 -3.69 18.58 -0.52
N VAL A 4 -2.66 17.77 -0.30
CA VAL A 4 -2.67 16.75 0.75
C VAL A 4 -2.69 17.47 2.10
N SER A 5 -3.74 17.23 2.88
CA SER A 5 -3.82 17.71 4.25
C SER A 5 -2.68 17.10 5.09
N PHE A 6 -2.09 17.88 5.99
CA PHE A 6 -1.07 17.40 6.93
C PHE A 6 -1.66 16.68 8.17
N GLU A 7 -2.95 16.35 8.12
CA GLU A 7 -3.56 15.50 9.14
C GLU A 7 -2.99 14.08 9.09
N ASP A 8 -2.88 13.43 10.23
CA ASP A 8 -2.34 12.08 10.32
C ASP A 8 -3.23 11.05 9.60
N PHE A 9 -4.53 11.31 9.57
CA PHE A 9 -5.53 10.52 8.88
C PHE A 9 -6.51 11.43 8.16
N TYR A 10 -6.33 11.63 6.88
CA TYR A 10 -7.20 12.45 6.05
C TYR A 10 -8.12 11.57 5.19
N GLN A 11 -9.39 11.53 5.52
CA GLN A 11 -10.40 10.90 4.64
C GLN A 11 -10.71 11.85 3.50
N VAL A 12 -10.49 11.40 2.26
CA VAL A 12 -10.71 12.22 1.06
C VAL A 12 -12.22 12.43 0.86
N PRO A 13 -12.72 13.68 0.90
CA PRO A 13 -14.14 13.95 0.65
C PRO A 13 -14.55 13.51 -0.76
N ASP A 14 -15.80 13.08 -0.93
CA ASP A 14 -16.43 12.77 -2.20
C ASP A 14 -15.69 11.74 -3.07
N LEU A 15 -14.83 10.93 -2.45
CA LEU A 15 -14.12 9.86 -3.12
C LEU A 15 -14.40 8.52 -2.43
N LYS A 16 -15.30 7.77 -3.06
CA LYS A 16 -15.72 6.45 -2.58
C LYS A 16 -15.84 5.48 -3.74
N PHE A 17 -15.33 4.27 -3.55
CA PHE A 17 -15.33 3.20 -4.54
C PHE A 17 -16.23 2.05 -4.13
N ASP A 18 -16.68 1.29 -5.12
CA ASP A 18 -17.51 0.10 -4.90
C ASP A 18 -16.63 -1.04 -4.37
N ILE A 19 -16.78 -1.32 -3.07
CA ILE A 19 -15.96 -2.34 -2.40
C ILE A 19 -16.31 -3.76 -2.84
N SER A 20 -17.54 -3.99 -3.30
CA SER A 20 -17.97 -5.31 -3.77
C SER A 20 -17.24 -5.64 -5.09
N LYS A 21 -17.20 -4.70 -6.03
CA LYS A 21 -16.43 -4.85 -7.28
C LYS A 21 -14.93 -5.05 -7.01
N LEU A 22 -14.36 -4.30 -6.04
CA LEU A 22 -12.95 -4.49 -5.67
C LEU A 22 -12.68 -5.88 -5.11
N ARG A 23 -13.61 -6.47 -4.34
CA ARG A 23 -13.49 -7.83 -3.81
C ARG A 23 -13.61 -8.88 -4.90
N GLU A 24 -14.58 -8.75 -5.79
CA GLU A 24 -14.75 -9.65 -6.95
C GLU A 24 -13.49 -9.67 -7.82
N ASP A 25 -12.98 -8.50 -8.16
CA ASP A 25 -11.77 -8.40 -8.98
C ASP A 25 -10.50 -8.80 -8.22
N LEU A 26 -10.46 -8.64 -6.90
CA LEU A 26 -9.38 -9.18 -6.09
C LEU A 26 -9.30 -10.71 -6.22
N GLU A 27 -10.42 -11.41 -6.20
CA GLU A 27 -10.46 -12.86 -6.40
C GLU A 27 -9.93 -13.25 -7.81
N ILE A 28 -10.32 -12.51 -8.84
CA ILE A 28 -9.81 -12.71 -10.21
C ILE A 28 -8.27 -12.54 -10.25
N ILE A 29 -7.76 -11.51 -9.58
CA ILE A 29 -6.30 -11.27 -9.51
C ILE A 29 -5.61 -12.39 -8.74
N LEU A 30 -6.15 -12.82 -7.60
CA LEU A 30 -5.56 -13.88 -6.77
C LEU A 30 -5.52 -15.25 -7.45
N ASN A 31 -6.39 -15.49 -8.43
CA ASN A 31 -6.34 -16.68 -9.28
C ASN A 31 -5.15 -16.67 -10.26
N LYS A 32 -4.64 -15.48 -10.61
CA LYS A 32 -3.55 -15.27 -11.56
C LYS A 32 -2.21 -14.94 -10.91
N LYS A 33 -2.24 -14.27 -9.77
CA LYS A 33 -1.05 -13.79 -9.06
C LYS A 33 -1.08 -14.21 -7.60
N ARG A 34 0.09 -14.39 -7.02
CA ARG A 34 0.27 -14.59 -5.58
C ARG A 34 0.91 -13.36 -4.97
N PHE A 35 0.60 -13.10 -3.71
CA PHE A 35 1.33 -12.10 -2.96
C PHE A 35 2.80 -12.49 -2.88
N ASN A 36 3.68 -11.62 -3.34
CA ASN A 36 5.10 -11.78 -3.14
C ASN A 36 5.38 -11.63 -1.64
N SER A 37 5.88 -12.69 -1.02
CA SER A 37 6.40 -12.61 0.33
C SER A 37 7.59 -11.65 0.32
N LEU A 38 7.54 -10.61 1.13
CA LEU A 38 8.59 -9.61 1.21
C LEU A 38 9.70 -10.01 2.19
N GLY A 39 9.93 -11.33 2.32
CA GLY A 39 11.10 -11.93 3.00
C GLY A 39 11.09 -11.88 4.51
N VAL A 40 10.34 -10.99 5.13
CA VAL A 40 10.16 -10.94 6.57
C VAL A 40 8.69 -10.94 6.88
N THR A 41 8.21 -12.15 7.01
CA THR A 41 7.11 -12.48 7.86
C THR A 41 5.82 -11.68 7.73
N HIS A 42 4.80 -12.33 7.22
CA HIS A 42 3.43 -11.89 7.41
C HIS A 42 3.03 -10.63 6.63
N PHE A 43 3.83 -10.26 5.61
CA PHE A 43 3.53 -9.16 4.72
C PHE A 43 3.76 -9.54 3.25
N GLY A 44 2.78 -9.32 2.41
CA GLY A 44 2.82 -9.60 0.98
C GLY A 44 2.37 -8.42 0.13
N ALA A 45 2.84 -8.38 -1.11
CA ALA A 45 2.43 -7.35 -2.06
C ALA A 45 2.18 -7.92 -3.46
N ILE A 46 1.18 -7.37 -4.16
CA ILE A 46 0.98 -7.51 -5.60
C ILE A 46 1.07 -6.11 -6.19
N PRO A 47 2.06 -5.80 -7.04
CA PRO A 47 2.16 -4.53 -7.74
C PRO A 47 0.98 -4.34 -8.69
N LEU A 48 0.36 -3.17 -8.65
CA LEU A 48 -0.66 -2.74 -9.59
C LEU A 48 -0.07 -1.84 -10.67
N THR A 49 0.97 -1.08 -10.33
CA THR A 49 1.70 -0.25 -11.29
C THR A 49 3.14 -0.71 -11.47
N GLN A 50 3.69 -0.43 -12.63
CA GLN A 50 5.07 -0.73 -13.04
C GLN A 50 5.74 0.45 -13.71
N VAL A 51 7.06 0.39 -13.86
CA VAL A 51 7.81 1.32 -14.70
C VAL A 51 7.64 0.87 -16.16
N PRO A 52 7.30 1.78 -17.09
CA PRO A 52 7.15 1.45 -18.50
C PRO A 52 8.37 0.73 -19.07
N ASN A 53 8.13 -0.37 -19.77
CA ASN A 53 9.16 -1.21 -20.39
C ASN A 53 10.16 -1.86 -19.42
N ASP A 54 9.93 -1.82 -18.12
CA ASP A 54 10.78 -2.48 -17.12
C ASP A 54 10.01 -3.52 -16.31
N LYS A 55 10.04 -4.77 -16.76
CA LYS A 55 9.41 -5.90 -16.06
C LYS A 55 10.06 -6.20 -14.70
N ASN A 56 11.28 -5.77 -14.46
CA ASN A 56 11.96 -5.97 -13.17
C ASN A 56 11.44 -5.01 -12.10
N SER A 57 10.80 -3.91 -12.50
CA SER A 57 10.24 -2.92 -11.58
C SER A 57 9.19 -3.50 -10.62
N ILE A 58 8.57 -4.63 -10.95
CA ILE A 58 7.55 -5.31 -10.16
C ILE A 58 8.06 -6.58 -9.46
N LEU A 59 9.38 -6.80 -9.43
CA LEU A 59 10.01 -7.99 -8.85
C LEU A 59 10.90 -7.65 -7.66
N GLY A 60 11.08 -8.63 -6.78
CA GLY A 60 12.05 -8.59 -5.70
C GLY A 60 11.96 -7.34 -4.81
N HIS A 61 13.07 -6.65 -4.64
CA HIS A 61 13.17 -5.47 -3.79
C HIS A 61 12.35 -4.27 -4.27
N ASN A 62 12.06 -4.18 -5.56
CA ASN A 62 11.26 -3.09 -6.13
C ASN A 62 9.79 -3.11 -5.65
N VAL A 63 9.34 -4.24 -5.11
CA VAL A 63 7.98 -4.38 -4.55
C VAL A 63 7.90 -3.95 -3.09
N ARG A 64 9.04 -3.92 -2.38
CA ARG A 64 9.14 -3.57 -0.96
C ARG A 64 8.99 -2.08 -0.69
N GLY A 65 8.86 -1.74 0.59
CA GLY A 65 8.99 -0.35 1.05
C GLY A 65 10.40 0.19 0.80
N LYS A 66 10.51 1.47 0.54
CA LYS A 66 11.77 2.17 0.25
C LYS A 66 12.75 2.15 1.42
N TYR A 67 12.26 1.98 2.64
CA TYR A 67 13.01 2.07 3.90
C TYR A 67 13.16 0.74 4.62
N TRP A 68 13.34 -0.30 3.85
CA TRP A 68 13.78 -1.53 4.46
C TRP A 68 15.25 -1.37 4.89
N THR A 69 15.47 -1.22 6.18
CA THR A 69 16.80 -1.25 6.78
C THR A 69 17.10 -2.61 7.37
N ILE A 70 18.37 -2.95 7.46
CA ILE A 70 18.89 -4.07 8.22
C ILE A 70 19.99 -3.61 9.14
N PRO A 71 20.20 -4.28 10.27
CA PRO A 71 21.42 -4.07 11.04
C PRO A 71 22.62 -4.58 10.24
N ASP A 72 23.69 -3.78 10.18
CA ASP A 72 25.00 -4.19 9.73
C ASP A 72 25.72 -5.03 10.80
N GLU A 73 26.98 -5.39 10.56
CA GLU A 73 27.83 -6.14 11.49
C GLU A 73 28.04 -5.47 12.86
N ASN A 74 27.80 -4.15 12.94
CA ASN A 74 27.92 -3.36 14.16
C ASN A 74 26.54 -3.08 14.81
N GLY A 75 25.46 -3.66 14.27
CA GLY A 75 24.09 -3.43 14.74
C GLY A 75 23.50 -2.11 14.30
N LYS A 76 24.14 -1.35 13.38
CA LYS A 76 23.63 -0.10 12.84
C LYS A 76 22.66 -0.40 11.69
N GLU A 77 21.49 0.23 11.74
CA GLU A 77 20.51 0.16 10.68
C GLU A 77 21.04 0.81 9.39
N VAL A 78 21.16 0.03 8.34
CA VAL A 78 21.59 0.49 7.02
C VAL A 78 20.55 0.17 5.96
N SER A 79 20.39 1.06 4.99
CA SER A 79 19.46 0.86 3.87
C SER A 79 19.96 -0.30 3.00
N ARG A 80 19.06 -1.21 2.66
CA ARG A 80 19.35 -2.37 1.79
C ARG A 80 19.27 -2.05 0.32
N ASP A 81 18.43 -1.13 -0.05
CA ASP A 81 17.94 -1.02 -1.41
C ASP A 81 18.37 0.28 -2.07
N LYS A 82 18.55 0.20 -3.39
CA LYS A 82 18.66 1.39 -4.23
C LYS A 82 17.41 2.24 -4.06
N ASP A 83 17.57 3.54 -4.14
CA ASP A 83 16.45 4.47 -4.17
C ASP A 83 15.47 4.10 -5.28
N ILE A 84 14.20 3.95 -4.88
CA ILE A 84 13.10 3.73 -5.80
C ILE A 84 12.54 5.09 -6.19
N ASP A 85 12.58 5.39 -7.48
CA ASP A 85 11.92 6.56 -8.03
C ASP A 85 10.42 6.25 -8.20
N GLU A 86 9.65 6.63 -7.20
CA GLU A 86 8.20 6.41 -7.17
C GLU A 86 7.51 7.03 -8.40
N ALA A 87 7.99 8.16 -8.92
CA ALA A 87 7.37 8.86 -10.04
C ALA A 87 7.44 8.10 -11.37
N LYS A 88 8.29 7.09 -11.47
CA LYS A 88 8.42 6.26 -12.68
C LYS A 88 7.34 5.19 -12.83
N TYR A 89 6.59 4.88 -11.76
CA TYR A 89 5.59 3.82 -11.76
C TYR A 89 4.25 4.31 -12.35
N THR A 90 4.20 4.52 -13.64
CA THR A 90 3.10 5.19 -14.35
C THR A 90 2.23 4.28 -15.20
N GLU A 91 2.66 3.03 -15.41
CA GLU A 91 1.96 2.05 -16.24
C GLU A 91 1.22 1.03 -15.37
N LEU A 92 0.00 0.68 -15.78
CA LEU A 92 -0.76 -0.38 -15.12
C LEU A 92 -0.19 -1.74 -15.51
N VAL A 93 -0.06 -2.64 -14.53
CA VAL A 93 0.31 -4.03 -14.79
C VAL A 93 -0.81 -4.71 -15.59
N PRO A 94 -0.53 -5.44 -16.69
CA PRO A 94 -1.54 -5.90 -17.66
C PRO A 94 -2.70 -6.70 -17.07
N GLU A 95 -2.47 -7.45 -16.00
CA GLU A 95 -3.50 -8.25 -15.36
C GLU A 95 -4.64 -7.44 -14.76
N PHE A 96 -4.39 -6.15 -14.48
CA PHE A 96 -5.40 -5.22 -13.93
C PHE A 96 -6.20 -4.47 -15.00
N GLU A 97 -5.79 -4.54 -16.28
CA GLU A 97 -6.39 -3.79 -17.39
C GLU A 97 -7.90 -4.03 -17.59
N LYS A 98 -8.37 -5.22 -17.25
CA LYS A 98 -9.78 -5.64 -17.41
C LYS A 98 -10.50 -5.75 -16.05
N THR A 99 -10.07 -4.99 -15.06
CA THR A 99 -10.63 -5.02 -13.71
C THR A 99 -11.07 -3.62 -13.27
N TYR A 100 -11.92 -3.54 -12.27
CA TYR A 100 -12.33 -2.29 -11.63
C TYR A 100 -11.16 -1.55 -10.98
N PHE A 101 -10.06 -2.25 -10.66
CA PHE A 101 -8.82 -1.62 -10.21
C PHE A 101 -8.27 -0.59 -11.20
N LYS A 102 -8.46 -0.78 -12.52
CA LYS A 102 -8.10 0.20 -13.54
C LYS A 102 -8.90 1.49 -13.37
N GLU A 103 -10.22 1.39 -13.25
CA GLU A 103 -11.09 2.56 -13.05
C GLU A 103 -10.73 3.32 -11.77
N VAL A 104 -10.46 2.58 -10.68
CA VAL A 104 -9.98 3.14 -9.42
C VAL A 104 -8.65 3.89 -9.60
N TYR A 105 -7.67 3.25 -10.25
CA TYR A 105 -6.36 3.86 -10.51
C TYR A 105 -6.47 5.13 -11.35
N GLU A 106 -7.21 5.09 -12.46
CA GLU A 106 -7.38 6.27 -13.33
C GLU A 106 -8.13 7.42 -12.61
N THR A 107 -9.07 7.10 -11.74
CA THR A 107 -9.77 8.09 -10.93
C THR A 107 -8.84 8.73 -9.90
N LEU A 108 -8.04 7.94 -9.21
CA LEU A 108 -7.05 8.44 -8.25
C LEU A 108 -5.98 9.29 -8.93
N LYS A 109 -5.47 8.86 -10.09
CA LYS A 109 -4.45 9.56 -10.87
C LYS A 109 -4.89 10.95 -11.35
N LYS A 110 -6.18 11.16 -11.57
CA LYS A 110 -6.73 12.50 -11.89
C LYS A 110 -6.67 13.46 -10.71
N LYS A 111 -6.71 12.95 -9.48
CA LYS A 111 -6.74 13.77 -8.26
C LYS A 111 -5.37 13.92 -7.59
N PHE A 112 -4.52 12.91 -7.70
CA PHE A 112 -3.23 12.82 -6.99
C PHE A 112 -2.09 12.50 -7.94
N LYS A 113 -0.91 13.00 -7.64
CA LYS A 113 0.31 12.50 -8.23
C LYS A 113 0.71 11.23 -7.47
N LEU A 114 0.63 10.08 -8.14
CA LEU A 114 0.84 8.78 -7.53
C LEU A 114 2.22 8.22 -7.89
N GLY A 115 2.84 7.57 -6.91
CA GLY A 115 3.93 6.63 -7.11
C GLY A 115 3.41 5.20 -7.25
N ARG A 116 4.15 4.23 -6.70
CA ARG A 116 3.74 2.81 -6.75
C ARG A 116 2.36 2.60 -6.13
N VAL A 117 1.53 1.87 -6.86
CA VAL A 117 0.25 1.36 -6.36
C VAL A 117 0.36 -0.15 -6.22
N ARG A 118 -0.05 -0.68 -5.06
CA ARG A 118 0.08 -2.09 -4.71
C ARG A 118 -1.12 -2.58 -3.94
N LEU A 119 -1.47 -3.84 -4.10
CA LEU A 119 -2.26 -4.56 -3.11
C LEU A 119 -1.31 -5.03 -2.03
N LEU A 120 -1.55 -4.65 -0.80
CA LEU A 120 -0.74 -5.02 0.36
C LEU A 120 -1.53 -5.92 1.29
N LEU A 121 -1.01 -7.12 1.49
CA LEU A 121 -1.54 -8.10 2.44
C LEU A 121 -0.78 -8.01 3.75
N LYS A 122 -1.51 -8.03 4.86
CA LYS A 122 -0.97 -8.22 6.20
C LYS A 122 -1.66 -9.40 6.86
N GLU A 123 -0.88 -10.42 7.22
CA GLU A 123 -1.39 -11.62 7.84
C GLU A 123 -1.90 -11.38 9.27
N PRO A 124 -2.75 -12.30 9.80
CA PRO A 124 -3.23 -12.24 11.17
C PRO A 124 -2.10 -12.21 12.21
N ARG A 125 -2.37 -11.64 13.37
CA ARG A 125 -1.50 -11.66 14.55
C ARG A 125 -0.08 -11.17 14.26
N SER A 126 0.03 -10.08 13.49
CA SER A 126 1.32 -9.57 13.04
C SER A 126 1.37 -8.05 12.94
N THR A 127 2.55 -7.50 13.04
CA THR A 127 2.81 -6.06 12.98
C THR A 127 3.93 -5.74 12.01
N LEU A 128 4.01 -4.49 11.56
CA LEU A 128 5.21 -3.94 10.93
C LEU A 128 6.11 -3.32 11.99
N SER A 129 7.37 -3.06 11.63
CA SER A 129 8.27 -2.27 12.46
C SER A 129 7.79 -0.82 12.61
N TRP A 130 8.26 -0.15 13.64
CA TRP A 130 8.05 1.27 13.86
C TRP A 130 9.03 2.05 12.96
N HIS A 131 8.53 2.76 11.96
CA HIS A 131 9.34 3.39 10.91
C HIS A 131 8.68 4.65 10.35
N LYS A 132 9.38 5.34 9.47
CA LYS A 132 8.90 6.45 8.65
C LYS A 132 9.02 6.11 7.18
N ASP A 133 8.11 6.63 6.39
CA ASP A 133 8.19 6.67 4.93
C ASP A 133 8.49 8.09 4.45
N PRO A 134 9.03 8.33 3.24
CA PRO A 134 9.22 9.68 2.73
C PRO A 134 7.95 10.36 2.28
N GLU A 135 7.00 9.54 1.82
CA GLU A 135 5.75 10.04 1.26
C GLU A 135 4.56 9.53 2.07
N PRO A 136 3.45 10.29 2.12
CA PRO A 136 2.16 9.80 2.60
C PRO A 136 1.68 8.58 1.82
N ARG A 137 0.79 7.82 2.42
CA ARG A 137 0.15 6.66 1.77
C ARG A 137 -1.35 6.87 1.66
N LEU A 138 -1.85 6.61 0.48
CA LEU A 138 -3.29 6.51 0.22
C LEU A 138 -3.71 5.06 0.43
N HIS A 139 -4.80 4.85 1.15
CA HIS A 139 -5.36 3.54 1.46
C HIS A 139 -6.82 3.43 0.99
N ILE A 140 -7.13 2.32 0.33
CA ILE A 140 -8.49 1.82 0.12
C ILE A 140 -8.52 0.40 0.72
N PRO A 141 -9.11 0.23 1.92
CA PRO A 141 -9.28 -1.09 2.51
C PRO A 141 -10.26 -1.94 1.69
N ILE A 142 -9.85 -3.17 1.33
CA ILE A 142 -10.69 -4.12 0.57
C ILE A 142 -11.16 -5.23 1.50
N ILE A 143 -10.23 -5.80 2.25
CA ILE A 143 -10.48 -6.79 3.30
C ILE A 143 -9.82 -6.27 4.58
N THR A 144 -10.59 -6.20 5.66
CA THR A 144 -10.09 -5.79 6.97
C THR A 144 -10.93 -6.44 8.09
N ASN A 145 -10.46 -6.32 9.31
CA ASN A 145 -11.16 -6.76 10.52
C ASN A 145 -10.90 -5.78 11.66
N LEU A 146 -11.71 -5.83 12.72
CA LEU A 146 -11.63 -4.88 13.84
C LEU A 146 -10.29 -4.92 14.61
N GLY A 147 -9.52 -6.00 14.49
CA GLY A 147 -8.17 -6.10 15.04
C GLY A 147 -7.11 -5.35 14.24
N CYS A 148 -7.46 -4.77 13.08
CA CYS A 148 -6.53 -4.01 12.23
C CYS A 148 -6.51 -2.54 12.59
N SER A 149 -5.32 -1.99 12.86
CA SER A 149 -5.15 -0.55 13.07
C SER A 149 -3.87 -0.04 12.42
N MET A 150 -3.97 1.16 11.87
CA MET A 150 -2.85 2.01 11.52
C MET A 150 -2.53 2.87 12.72
N VAL A 151 -1.28 2.91 13.12
CA VAL A 151 -0.81 3.75 14.24
C VAL A 151 0.15 4.80 13.68
N ILE A 152 -0.13 6.05 13.94
CA ILE A 152 0.76 7.17 13.61
C ILE A 152 1.03 7.89 14.93
N GLU A 153 2.29 7.87 15.35
CA GLU A 153 2.72 8.35 16.67
C GLU A 153 1.83 7.80 17.80
N ASN A 154 1.02 8.61 18.42
CA ASN A 154 0.17 8.23 19.56
C ASN A 154 -1.29 7.94 19.17
N VAL A 155 -1.62 7.92 17.86
CA VAL A 155 -2.99 7.76 17.40
C VAL A 155 -3.13 6.44 16.64
N ALA A 156 -3.97 5.55 17.15
CA ALA A 156 -4.37 4.32 16.47
C ALA A 156 -5.74 4.50 15.83
N LYS A 157 -5.87 4.14 14.54
CA LYS A 157 -7.13 4.24 13.82
C LYS A 157 -7.38 3.00 12.97
N HIS A 158 -8.57 2.43 13.11
CA HIS A 158 -9.08 1.43 12.17
C HIS A 158 -9.53 2.11 10.88
N LEU A 159 -9.14 1.53 9.74
CA LEU A 159 -9.59 1.97 8.42
C LEU A 159 -10.61 0.93 7.89
N PRO A 160 -11.91 1.26 7.87
CA PRO A 160 -12.94 0.32 7.46
C PRO A 160 -12.93 0.03 5.96
N ALA A 161 -13.35 -1.18 5.57
CA ALA A 161 -13.52 -1.56 4.16
C ALA A 161 -14.91 -1.12 3.66
N ASP A 162 -15.13 0.17 3.58
CA ASP A 162 -16.39 0.82 3.20
C ASP A 162 -16.30 1.61 1.88
N GLY A 163 -15.14 1.49 1.19
CA GLY A 163 -14.86 2.13 -0.09
C GLY A 163 -14.27 3.54 0.02
N HIS A 164 -14.21 4.16 1.19
CA HIS A 164 -13.59 5.46 1.35
C HIS A 164 -12.07 5.40 1.17
N VAL A 165 -11.53 6.52 0.71
CA VAL A 165 -10.10 6.73 0.54
C VAL A 165 -9.56 7.49 1.74
N THR A 166 -8.54 6.95 2.39
CA THR A 166 -7.84 7.62 3.49
C THR A 166 -6.38 7.83 3.14
N ILE A 167 -5.90 9.06 3.27
CA ILE A 167 -4.46 9.36 3.20
C ILE A 167 -3.92 9.38 4.62
N THR A 168 -2.83 8.66 4.84
CA THR A 168 -2.14 8.57 6.12
C THR A 168 -0.78 9.25 6.04
N ASN A 169 -0.43 10.00 7.08
CA ASN A 169 0.83 10.72 7.14
C ASN A 169 1.98 9.79 7.57
N ASN A 170 2.42 8.96 6.65
CA ASN A 170 3.52 8.02 6.88
C ASN A 170 4.90 8.70 7.02
N THR A 171 5.00 10.03 6.84
CA THR A 171 6.25 10.78 7.09
C THR A 171 6.56 10.92 8.58
N LYS A 172 5.59 10.65 9.44
CA LYS A 172 5.74 10.47 10.87
C LYS A 172 6.03 9.01 11.23
N TYR A 173 6.48 8.77 12.45
CA TYR A 173 6.63 7.41 12.94
C TYR A 173 5.30 6.68 12.96
N HIS A 174 5.27 5.53 12.32
CA HIS A 174 4.05 4.75 12.18
C HIS A 174 4.33 3.25 12.12
N ASN A 175 3.29 2.50 12.35
CA ASN A 175 3.23 1.09 12.00
C ASN A 175 1.80 0.70 11.59
N PHE A 176 1.66 -0.51 11.12
CA PHE A 176 0.39 -1.15 10.89
C PHE A 176 0.40 -2.52 11.56
N PHE A 177 -0.63 -2.83 12.34
CA PHE A 177 -0.80 -4.14 12.92
C PHE A 177 -2.14 -4.77 12.54
N ASN A 178 -2.14 -6.09 12.50
CA ASN A 178 -3.33 -6.93 12.38
C ASN A 178 -3.38 -7.87 13.58
N GLY A 179 -4.11 -7.49 14.62
CA GLY A 179 -4.36 -8.30 15.81
C GLY A 179 -5.54 -9.26 15.67
N GLY A 180 -6.19 -9.32 14.50
CA GLY A 180 -7.33 -10.19 14.26
C GLY A 180 -6.93 -11.56 13.73
N GLU A 181 -7.96 -12.37 13.39
CA GLU A 181 -7.82 -13.75 12.94
C GLU A 181 -7.79 -13.90 11.41
N GLN A 182 -8.11 -12.84 10.66
CA GLN A 182 -8.16 -12.84 9.20
C GLN A 182 -7.12 -11.91 8.61
N ALA A 183 -6.64 -12.24 7.42
CA ALA A 183 -5.74 -11.37 6.67
C ALA A 183 -6.41 -10.04 6.33
N ARG A 184 -5.60 -9.00 6.23
CA ARG A 184 -6.00 -7.67 5.76
C ARG A 184 -5.41 -7.40 4.39
N ILE A 185 -6.21 -6.90 3.45
CA ILE A 185 -5.76 -6.50 2.11
C ILE A 185 -6.26 -5.08 1.83
N HIS A 186 -5.34 -4.18 1.57
CA HIS A 186 -5.63 -2.81 1.11
C HIS A 186 -4.99 -2.56 -0.26
N LEU A 187 -5.64 -1.75 -1.08
CA LEU A 187 -4.95 -1.04 -2.14
C LEU A 187 -4.25 0.15 -1.49
N VAL A 188 -2.94 0.26 -1.76
CA VAL A 188 -2.08 1.31 -1.17
C VAL A 188 -1.28 1.97 -2.27
N ALA A 189 -1.30 3.30 -2.29
CA ALA A 189 -0.51 4.12 -3.22
C ALA A 189 0.41 5.09 -2.47
N CYS A 190 1.61 5.33 -3.02
CA CYS A 190 2.42 6.48 -2.63
C CYS A 190 1.78 7.76 -3.17
N VAL A 191 1.75 8.83 -2.41
CA VAL A 191 1.28 10.16 -2.82
C VAL A 191 2.50 11.08 -2.89
N LEU A 192 2.75 11.69 -4.09
CA LEU A 192 3.95 12.48 -4.41
C LEU A 192 3.68 13.97 -4.38
#